data_e0aa6e05790d63cdd209f75b4faa00d2
#
_entry.id   e0aa6e05790d63cdd209f75b4faa00d2
#
_cell.length_a   1.000
_cell.length_b   1.000
_cell.length_c   1.000
_cell.angle_alpha   90.00
_cell.angle_beta   90.00
_cell.angle_gamma   90.00
#
_symmetry.space_group_name_H-M   'P 1'
#
loop_
_entity.id
_entity.type
_entity.pdbx_description
1 polymer ?
#
loop_
_entity_poly.entity_id
_entity_poly.type
_entity_poly.pdbx_seq_one_letter_code
_entity_poly.pdbx_strand_id
1 'polypeptide(L)'
;MNPLTQFNKILILPLLIALSLIVVAPARATPSCGMLPPVTLALGHYPSGLLNLMCNEFDSYGWNLKMMVKGDSDVYVIQNTFPAGAHSGWHTHPGPSLITVTSGTLTVYDAADPTCTPKIYRAGDSFTDIGCGDVHLVRNEGSETAVNIVVQIIPKGAPRRIDMPAPGNCPLITCP
;
A
#
# COMPACT_ATOMS: atom_id res chain seq x y z
N MET A 1 -9.44 72.12 -51.90
CA MET A 1 -10.33 71.02 -51.41
C MET A 1 -9.44 69.92 -50.90
N ASN A 2 -9.24 69.84 -49.57
CA ASN A 2 -8.39 68.86 -48.93
C ASN A 2 -9.26 67.70 -48.33
N PRO A 3 -9.04 66.43 -48.59
CA PRO A 3 -9.69 65.36 -47.84
C PRO A 3 -8.95 65.10 -46.55
N LEU A 4 -9.66 65.11 -45.44
CA LEU A 4 -9.23 64.79 -44.11
C LEU A 4 -9.00 63.27 -44.00
N THR A 5 -7.76 62.84 -43.69
CA THR A 5 -7.41 61.47 -43.32
C THR A 5 -7.85 61.23 -41.88
N GLN A 6 -8.83 60.35 -41.65
CA GLN A 6 -9.19 59.84 -40.35
C GLN A 6 -8.22 58.72 -39.96
N PHE A 7 -7.44 58.95 -38.90
CA PHE A 7 -6.62 57.89 -38.24
C PHE A 7 -7.53 57.10 -37.26
N ASN A 8 -7.85 55.87 -37.61
CA ASN A 8 -8.44 54.90 -36.68
C ASN A 8 -7.42 54.48 -35.62
N LYS A 9 -7.62 54.92 -34.39
CA LYS A 9 -6.84 54.46 -33.24
C LYS A 9 -7.34 53.04 -32.85
N ILE A 10 -6.58 52.03 -33.20
CA ILE A 10 -6.80 50.66 -32.71
C ILE A 10 -6.36 50.62 -31.24
N LEU A 11 -7.32 50.51 -30.34
CA LEU A 11 -7.07 50.33 -28.90
C LEU A 11 -6.71 48.86 -28.66
N ILE A 12 -5.41 48.56 -28.53
CA ILE A 12 -4.92 47.22 -28.14
C ILE A 12 -5.07 47.10 -26.62
N LEU A 13 -6.07 46.36 -26.18
CA LEU A 13 -6.29 46.01 -24.78
C LEU A 13 -5.32 44.86 -24.42
N PRO A 14 -4.40 45.04 -23.45
CA PRO A 14 -3.52 43.92 -23.06
C PRO A 14 -4.34 42.87 -22.30
N LEU A 15 -4.41 41.66 -22.86
CA LEU A 15 -4.98 40.49 -22.20
C LEU A 15 -3.98 39.99 -21.13
N LEU A 16 -4.24 40.37 -19.88
CA LEU A 16 -3.51 39.86 -18.73
C LEU A 16 -3.93 38.37 -18.51
N ILE A 17 -3.13 37.43 -19.00
CA ILE A 17 -3.27 36.03 -18.66
C ILE A 17 -2.72 35.83 -17.26
N ALA A 18 -3.61 35.72 -16.27
CA ALA A 18 -3.24 35.31 -14.91
C ALA A 18 -2.85 33.84 -14.94
N LEU A 19 -1.56 33.57 -14.93
CA LEU A 19 -1.01 32.21 -14.79
C LEU A 19 -1.20 31.79 -13.32
N SER A 20 -2.28 31.06 -13.03
CA SER A 20 -2.51 30.46 -11.71
C SER A 20 -1.48 29.36 -11.47
N LEU A 21 -0.47 29.63 -10.66
CA LEU A 21 0.45 28.63 -10.15
C LEU A 21 -0.35 27.68 -9.22
N ILE A 22 -0.72 26.51 -9.73
CA ILE A 22 -1.25 25.43 -8.90
C ILE A 22 -0.07 24.91 -8.08
N VAL A 23 0.01 25.33 -6.81
CA VAL A 23 0.95 24.75 -5.84
C VAL A 23 0.41 23.39 -5.47
N VAL A 24 0.92 22.34 -6.13
CA VAL A 24 0.65 20.95 -5.71
C VAL A 24 1.47 20.70 -4.45
N ALA A 25 0.79 20.65 -3.31
CA ALA A 25 1.45 20.24 -2.07
C ALA A 25 2.00 18.81 -2.23
N PRO A 26 3.24 18.53 -1.79
CA PRO A 26 3.78 17.19 -1.85
C PRO A 26 2.90 16.24 -1.03
N ALA A 27 2.51 15.12 -1.65
CA ALA A 27 1.79 14.07 -0.96
C ALA A 27 2.67 13.52 0.19
N ARG A 28 2.16 13.59 1.42
CA ARG A 28 2.89 13.11 2.60
C ARG A 28 2.62 11.63 2.80
N ALA A 29 3.67 10.88 3.13
CA ALA A 29 3.55 9.50 3.59
C ALA A 29 2.62 9.43 4.82
N THR A 30 1.82 8.36 4.89
CA THR A 30 0.87 8.14 5.98
C THR A 30 1.40 7.08 6.93
N PRO A 31 1.93 7.46 8.11
CA PRO A 31 2.43 6.49 9.08
C PRO A 31 1.31 5.63 9.66
N SER A 32 1.68 4.52 10.28
CA SER A 32 0.74 3.72 11.09
C SER A 32 0.26 4.51 12.29
N CYS A 33 -0.97 4.24 12.75
CA CYS A 33 -1.54 4.87 13.92
C CYS A 33 -2.32 3.88 14.80
N GLY A 34 -2.14 4.00 16.11
CA GLY A 34 -2.86 3.17 17.09
C GLY A 34 -2.44 1.70 17.15
N MET A 35 -1.62 1.22 16.23
CA MET A 35 -1.08 -0.14 16.28
C MET A 35 -0.09 -0.31 17.43
N LEU A 36 -0.06 -1.52 18.01
CA LEU A 36 1.06 -1.89 18.86
C LEU A 36 2.30 -2.15 18.00
N PRO A 37 3.52 -1.99 18.56
CA PRO A 37 4.74 -2.32 17.84
C PRO A 37 4.68 -3.76 17.32
N PRO A 38 4.99 -4.00 16.03
CA PRO A 38 5.01 -5.35 15.47
C PRO A 38 6.03 -6.24 16.16
N VAL A 39 5.64 -7.48 16.46
CA VAL A 39 6.52 -8.47 17.08
C VAL A 39 7.08 -9.39 16.00
N THR A 40 8.41 -9.42 15.84
CA THR A 40 9.07 -10.40 14.99
C THR A 40 9.16 -11.73 15.75
N LEU A 41 8.39 -12.72 15.30
CA LEU A 41 8.37 -14.06 15.90
C LEU A 41 9.52 -14.92 15.39
N ALA A 42 9.92 -14.74 14.12
CA ALA A 42 11.05 -15.42 13.51
C ALA A 42 11.63 -14.61 12.35
N LEU A 43 12.90 -14.83 12.06
CA LEU A 43 13.61 -14.33 10.90
C LEU A 43 14.51 -15.44 10.34
N GLY A 44 14.31 -15.81 9.09
CA GLY A 44 15.16 -16.72 8.34
C GLY A 44 15.92 -15.98 7.24
N HIS A 45 17.19 -16.33 7.06
CA HIS A 45 18.02 -15.85 5.95
C HIS A 45 18.15 -16.95 4.88
N TYR A 46 17.76 -16.65 3.67
CA TYR A 46 17.73 -17.60 2.56
C TYR A 46 18.66 -17.12 1.45
N PRO A 47 19.80 -17.82 1.22
CA PRO A 47 20.66 -17.56 0.07
C PRO A 47 19.91 -17.68 -1.26
N SER A 48 20.42 -17.00 -2.28
CA SER A 48 19.87 -17.04 -3.64
C SER A 48 19.69 -18.49 -4.11
N GLY A 49 18.53 -18.80 -4.63
CA GLY A 49 18.15 -20.12 -5.13
C GLY A 49 17.53 -21.05 -4.09
N LEU A 50 17.71 -20.81 -2.78
CA LEU A 50 17.16 -21.70 -1.75
C LEU A 50 15.62 -21.65 -1.69
N LEU A 51 15.00 -20.53 -2.09
CA LEU A 51 13.55 -20.38 -2.22
C LEU A 51 13.03 -20.73 -3.63
N ASN A 52 13.85 -21.36 -4.48
CA ASN A 52 13.38 -21.92 -5.74
C ASN A 52 12.77 -23.30 -5.48
N LEU A 53 11.49 -23.31 -5.19
CA LEU A 53 10.74 -24.49 -4.82
C LEU A 53 9.81 -24.90 -5.95
N MET A 54 9.87 -26.16 -6.32
CA MET A 54 8.92 -26.75 -7.27
C MET A 54 8.42 -28.05 -6.64
N CYS A 55 7.14 -28.08 -6.34
CA CYS A 55 6.44 -29.29 -5.93
C CYS A 55 5.37 -29.56 -6.99
N ASN A 56 5.59 -30.60 -7.78
CA ASN A 56 4.60 -31.08 -8.73
C ASN A 56 3.60 -31.96 -7.98
N GLU A 57 2.39 -32.03 -8.52
CA GLU A 57 1.35 -32.89 -7.97
C GLU A 57 1.91 -34.29 -7.67
N PHE A 58 1.78 -34.70 -6.43
CA PHE A 58 1.98 -36.04 -6.00
C PHE A 58 0.62 -36.60 -5.59
N ASP A 59 0.10 -37.52 -6.39
CA ASP A 59 -1.23 -38.11 -6.24
C ASP A 59 -2.41 -37.19 -6.59
N SER A 60 -3.57 -37.57 -6.08
CA SER A 60 -4.90 -37.05 -6.42
C SER A 60 -5.28 -35.69 -5.75
N TYR A 61 -4.34 -34.99 -5.15
CA TYR A 61 -4.67 -33.72 -4.45
C TYR A 61 -4.88 -32.52 -5.39
N GLY A 62 -4.45 -32.64 -6.67
CA GLY A 62 -4.57 -31.53 -7.64
C GLY A 62 -3.80 -30.29 -7.23
N TRP A 63 -2.73 -30.44 -6.42
CA TRP A 63 -1.99 -29.33 -5.85
C TRP A 63 -0.54 -29.30 -6.36
N ASN A 64 -0.09 -28.11 -6.76
CA ASN A 64 1.31 -27.88 -7.09
C ASN A 64 1.76 -26.52 -6.59
N LEU A 65 3.07 -26.37 -6.35
CA LEU A 65 3.70 -25.13 -5.96
C LEU A 65 4.85 -24.83 -6.93
N LYS A 66 4.90 -23.60 -7.42
CA LYS A 66 6.06 -23.06 -8.09
C LYS A 66 6.42 -21.71 -7.47
N MET A 67 7.59 -21.63 -6.84
CA MET A 67 8.16 -20.38 -6.32
C MET A 67 9.56 -20.20 -6.89
N MET A 68 9.88 -19.02 -7.36
CA MET A 68 11.21 -18.64 -7.84
C MET A 68 11.57 -17.28 -7.23
N VAL A 69 12.66 -17.28 -6.47
CA VAL A 69 13.19 -16.07 -5.84
C VAL A 69 14.63 -15.87 -6.30
N LYS A 70 14.91 -14.72 -6.90
CA LYS A 70 16.23 -14.33 -7.35
C LYS A 70 16.89 -13.42 -6.33
N GLY A 71 18.06 -13.80 -5.86
CA GLY A 71 18.84 -13.05 -4.86
C GLY A 71 18.62 -13.58 -3.44
N ASP A 72 19.46 -13.11 -2.52
CA ASP A 72 19.36 -13.41 -1.10
C ASP A 72 18.10 -12.79 -0.52
N SER A 73 17.44 -13.50 0.38
CA SER A 73 16.14 -13.07 0.93
C SER A 73 16.11 -13.21 2.44
N ASP A 74 15.33 -12.34 3.06
CA ASP A 74 14.91 -12.44 4.45
C ASP A 74 13.43 -12.83 4.48
N VAL A 75 13.12 -13.86 5.28
CA VAL A 75 11.74 -14.29 5.53
C VAL A 75 11.40 -14.00 6.99
N TYR A 76 10.49 -13.07 7.18
CA TYR A 76 10.00 -12.68 8.49
C TYR A 76 8.68 -13.38 8.80
N VAL A 77 8.53 -13.81 10.05
CA VAL A 77 7.22 -14.15 10.64
C VAL A 77 6.91 -13.08 11.68
N ILE A 78 5.80 -12.37 11.50
CA ILE A 78 5.49 -11.16 12.25
C ILE A 78 4.08 -11.26 12.79
N GLN A 79 3.89 -10.83 14.03
CA GLN A 79 2.57 -10.56 14.60
C GLN A 79 2.32 -9.07 14.63
N ASN A 80 1.20 -8.64 14.04
CA ASN A 80 0.70 -7.28 14.17
C ASN A 80 -0.58 -7.28 15.01
N THR A 81 -0.70 -6.28 15.88
CA THR A 81 -1.85 -6.08 16.76
C THR A 81 -2.46 -4.72 16.49
N PHE A 82 -3.75 -4.72 16.21
CA PHE A 82 -4.54 -3.54 15.88
C PHE A 82 -5.64 -3.35 16.94
N PRO A 83 -5.45 -2.49 17.96
CA PRO A 83 -6.56 -2.02 18.77
C PRO A 83 -7.69 -1.42 17.93
N ALA A 84 -8.87 -1.23 18.51
CA ALA A 84 -10.00 -0.61 17.83
C ALA A 84 -9.62 0.75 17.21
N GLY A 85 -9.95 0.99 15.95
CA GLY A 85 -9.62 2.18 15.20
C GLY A 85 -8.19 2.26 14.67
N ALA A 86 -7.28 1.40 15.09
CA ALA A 86 -5.89 1.39 14.63
C ALA A 86 -5.77 1.06 13.14
N HIS A 87 -4.76 1.63 12.50
CA HIS A 87 -4.50 1.37 11.07
C HIS A 87 -3.00 1.36 10.76
N SER A 88 -2.65 0.63 9.70
CA SER A 88 -1.27 0.56 9.22
C SER A 88 -0.77 1.87 8.58
N GLY A 89 -1.64 2.78 8.17
CA GLY A 89 -1.29 3.80 7.18
C GLY A 89 -1.10 3.18 5.79
N TRP A 90 -1.11 4.02 4.76
CA TRP A 90 -0.85 3.56 3.40
C TRP A 90 0.63 3.20 3.24
N HIS A 91 0.89 2.02 2.73
CA HIS A 91 2.26 1.51 2.60
C HIS A 91 2.36 0.43 1.54
N THR A 92 3.59 0.10 1.20
CA THR A 92 3.94 -1.06 0.38
C THR A 92 5.11 -1.82 1.01
N HIS A 93 5.49 -2.92 0.40
CA HIS A 93 6.61 -3.77 0.79
C HIS A 93 7.53 -4.06 -0.40
N PRO A 94 8.83 -4.32 -0.19
CA PRO A 94 9.74 -4.70 -1.28
C PRO A 94 9.51 -6.11 -1.82
N GLY A 95 8.64 -6.91 -1.21
CA GLY A 95 8.28 -8.25 -1.63
C GLY A 95 6.98 -8.73 -1.00
N PRO A 96 6.52 -9.94 -1.33
CA PRO A 96 5.19 -10.41 -0.97
C PRO A 96 5.03 -10.76 0.52
N SER A 97 3.78 -10.69 0.97
CA SER A 97 3.35 -11.11 2.29
C SER A 97 2.16 -12.05 2.20
N LEU A 98 2.19 -13.13 2.99
CA LEU A 98 1.07 -14.03 3.25
C LEU A 98 0.52 -13.67 4.62
N ILE A 99 -0.74 -13.29 4.70
CA ILE A 99 -1.35 -12.75 5.92
C ILE A 99 -2.52 -13.63 6.34
N THR A 100 -2.55 -13.99 7.62
CA THR A 100 -3.69 -14.71 8.24
C THR A 100 -4.18 -13.91 9.45
N VAL A 101 -5.46 -13.60 9.50
CA VAL A 101 -6.11 -12.98 10.66
C VAL A 101 -6.34 -14.06 11.70
N THR A 102 -5.80 -13.87 12.91
CA THR A 102 -5.91 -14.85 14.00
C THR A 102 -6.92 -14.46 15.08
N SER A 103 -7.27 -13.16 15.13
CA SER A 103 -8.27 -12.63 16.06
C SER A 103 -8.90 -11.36 15.49
N GLY A 104 -10.15 -11.13 15.80
CA GLY A 104 -10.91 -9.93 15.41
C GLY A 104 -11.21 -9.86 13.92
N THR A 105 -11.33 -8.65 13.40
CA THR A 105 -11.65 -8.36 12.00
C THR A 105 -10.77 -7.22 11.50
N LEU A 106 -10.22 -7.39 10.30
CA LEU A 106 -9.44 -6.36 9.62
C LEU A 106 -10.09 -6.00 8.30
N THR A 107 -10.07 -4.72 7.97
CA THR A 107 -10.48 -4.19 6.68
C THR A 107 -9.23 -3.79 5.90
N VAL A 108 -9.14 -4.22 4.65
CA VAL A 108 -8.03 -3.91 3.74
C VAL A 108 -8.54 -3.07 2.59
N TYR A 109 -7.82 -2.00 2.29
CA TYR A 109 -8.05 -1.12 1.16
C TYR A 109 -6.86 -1.16 0.23
N ASP A 110 -7.13 -1.17 -1.06
CA ASP A 110 -6.15 -1.24 -2.14
C ASP A 110 -6.15 0.09 -2.90
N ALA A 111 -4.99 0.73 -3.01
CA ALA A 111 -4.85 2.01 -3.69
C ALA A 111 -5.09 1.91 -5.20
N ALA A 112 -4.88 0.73 -5.78
CA ALA A 112 -5.13 0.47 -7.20
C ALA A 112 -6.62 0.25 -7.53
N ASP A 113 -7.47 0.00 -6.52
CA ASP A 113 -8.91 -0.08 -6.71
C ASP A 113 -9.50 1.34 -6.88
N PRO A 114 -10.03 1.71 -8.06
CA PRO A 114 -10.55 3.05 -8.31
C PRO A 114 -11.75 3.43 -7.42
N THR A 115 -12.44 2.43 -6.87
CA THR A 115 -13.59 2.60 -5.98
C THR A 115 -13.21 2.52 -4.50
N CYS A 116 -11.96 2.15 -4.20
CA CYS A 116 -11.45 1.92 -2.85
C CYS A 116 -12.38 1.04 -2.00
N THR A 117 -12.83 -0.07 -2.59
CA THR A 117 -13.79 -0.98 -1.98
C THR A 117 -13.15 -1.71 -0.80
N PRO A 118 -13.73 -1.67 0.41
CA PRO A 118 -13.20 -2.37 1.56
C PRO A 118 -13.30 -3.90 1.38
N LYS A 119 -12.20 -4.60 1.65
CA LYS A 119 -12.15 -6.07 1.73
C LYS A 119 -12.05 -6.46 3.20
N ILE A 120 -13.01 -7.23 3.71
CA ILE A 120 -13.12 -7.56 5.13
C ILE A 120 -12.63 -8.98 5.38
N TYR A 121 -11.71 -9.13 6.34
CA TYR A 121 -11.10 -10.40 6.74
C TYR A 121 -11.31 -10.63 8.24
N ARG A 122 -11.87 -11.77 8.61
CA ARG A 122 -12.16 -12.20 9.99
C ARG A 122 -11.13 -13.21 10.46
N ALA A 123 -11.14 -13.51 11.74
CA ALA A 123 -10.33 -14.60 12.29
C ALA A 123 -10.54 -15.91 11.50
N GLY A 124 -9.43 -16.50 11.02
CA GLY A 124 -9.41 -17.65 10.12
C GLY A 124 -9.25 -17.29 8.64
N ASP A 125 -9.57 -16.06 8.22
CA ASP A 125 -9.37 -15.62 6.83
C ASP A 125 -7.90 -15.31 6.55
N SER A 126 -7.53 -15.45 5.28
CA SER A 126 -6.19 -15.13 4.80
C SER A 126 -6.25 -14.29 3.53
N PHE A 127 -5.23 -13.48 3.32
CA PHE A 127 -5.04 -12.71 2.09
C PHE A 127 -3.55 -12.57 1.78
N THR A 128 -3.26 -12.12 0.59
CA THR A 128 -1.89 -11.86 0.13
C THR A 128 -1.74 -10.40 -0.25
N ASP A 129 -0.55 -9.87 0.02
CA ASP A 129 -0.04 -8.64 -0.52
C ASP A 129 1.16 -8.99 -1.40
N ILE A 130 1.14 -8.58 -2.66
CA ILE A 130 2.23 -8.89 -3.59
C ILE A 130 3.47 -8.04 -3.37
N GLY A 131 3.34 -6.95 -2.62
CA GLY A 131 4.44 -5.99 -2.44
C GLY A 131 4.85 -5.33 -3.77
N CYS A 132 6.15 -4.99 -3.89
CA CYS A 132 6.71 -4.49 -5.15
C CYS A 132 6.02 -3.22 -5.69
N GLY A 133 5.52 -2.36 -4.80
CA GLY A 133 4.82 -1.13 -5.16
C GLY A 133 3.30 -1.22 -5.08
N ASP A 134 2.73 -2.38 -4.76
CA ASP A 134 1.31 -2.52 -4.43
C ASP A 134 1.02 -1.81 -3.10
N VAL A 135 0.23 -0.73 -3.17
CA VAL A 135 -0.02 0.18 -2.04
C VAL A 135 -1.35 -0.15 -1.41
N HIS A 136 -1.33 -0.44 -0.12
CA HIS A 136 -2.52 -0.83 0.62
C HIS A 136 -2.57 -0.22 2.03
N LEU A 137 -3.74 -0.32 2.64
CA LEU A 137 -4.04 0.09 4.02
C LEU A 137 -4.75 -1.06 4.72
N VAL A 138 -4.27 -1.43 5.91
CA VAL A 138 -4.97 -2.37 6.80
C VAL A 138 -5.50 -1.60 8.01
N ARG A 139 -6.78 -1.79 8.34
CA ARG A 139 -7.45 -1.07 9.43
C ARG A 139 -8.30 -2.00 10.27
N ASN A 140 -8.35 -1.75 11.56
CA ASN A 140 -9.35 -2.33 12.46
C ASN A 140 -10.52 -1.35 12.60
N GLU A 141 -11.61 -1.61 11.93
CA GLU A 141 -12.85 -0.83 11.99
C GLU A 141 -13.87 -1.40 13.01
N GLY A 142 -13.50 -2.49 13.67
CA GLY A 142 -14.29 -3.10 14.73
C GLY A 142 -14.02 -2.49 16.11
N SER A 143 -14.72 -2.97 17.11
CA SER A 143 -14.58 -2.57 18.52
C SER A 143 -13.58 -3.43 19.30
N GLU A 144 -13.26 -4.63 18.79
CA GLU A 144 -12.36 -5.57 19.44
C GLU A 144 -10.96 -5.49 18.82
N THR A 145 -9.94 -5.83 19.61
CA THR A 145 -8.56 -5.91 19.09
C THR A 145 -8.45 -6.99 18.02
N ALA A 146 -7.89 -6.65 16.87
CA ALA A 146 -7.59 -7.59 15.81
C ALA A 146 -6.08 -7.91 15.76
N VAL A 147 -5.76 -9.16 15.40
CA VAL A 147 -4.39 -9.67 15.30
C VAL A 147 -4.23 -10.42 14.00
N ASN A 148 -3.11 -10.21 13.32
CA ASN A 148 -2.71 -11.04 12.21
C ASN A 148 -1.28 -11.58 12.36
N ILE A 149 -1.02 -12.70 11.69
CA ILE A 149 0.32 -13.24 11.47
C ILE A 149 0.66 -13.06 10.01
N VAL A 150 1.86 -12.57 9.75
CA VAL A 150 2.38 -12.27 8.42
C VAL A 150 3.65 -13.09 8.18
N VAL A 151 3.70 -13.80 7.06
CA VAL A 151 4.95 -14.34 6.51
C VAL A 151 5.35 -13.43 5.35
N GLN A 152 6.43 -12.68 5.53
CA GLN A 152 6.90 -11.69 4.55
C GLN A 152 8.24 -12.13 3.96
N ILE A 153 8.33 -12.18 2.62
CA ILE A 153 9.53 -12.55 1.87
C ILE A 153 10.05 -11.30 1.16
N ILE A 154 11.23 -10.82 1.55
CA ILE A 154 11.80 -9.59 1.01
C ILE A 154 13.28 -9.76 0.66
N PRO A 155 13.87 -8.89 -0.19
CA PRO A 155 15.31 -8.88 -0.41
C PRO A 155 16.06 -8.70 0.91
N LYS A 156 17.16 -9.43 1.08
CA LYS A 156 17.98 -9.39 2.29
C LYS A 156 18.40 -7.97 2.65
N GLY A 157 18.12 -7.58 3.90
CA GLY A 157 18.46 -6.26 4.45
C GLY A 157 17.57 -5.11 3.95
N ALA A 158 16.56 -5.37 3.14
CA ALA A 158 15.61 -4.34 2.73
C ALA A 158 14.71 -3.91 3.90
N PRO A 159 14.20 -2.65 3.91
CA PRO A 159 13.19 -2.23 4.86
C PRO A 159 11.93 -3.05 4.66
N ARG A 160 11.33 -3.55 5.75
CA ARG A 160 10.12 -4.38 5.67
C ARG A 160 8.89 -3.63 5.19
N ARG A 161 8.92 -2.30 5.29
CA ARG A 161 7.79 -1.41 5.01
C ARG A 161 8.30 -0.13 4.37
N ILE A 162 7.53 0.40 3.43
CA ILE A 162 7.76 1.69 2.77
C ILE A 162 6.46 2.48 2.87
N ASP A 163 6.48 3.57 3.66
CA ASP A 163 5.30 4.42 3.83
C ASP A 163 4.99 5.19 2.54
N MET A 164 3.72 5.24 2.20
CA MET A 164 3.22 5.84 0.97
C MET A 164 2.18 6.94 1.27
N PRO A 165 2.00 7.90 0.38
CA PRO A 165 0.92 8.87 0.50
C PRO A 165 -0.45 8.20 0.33
N ALA A 166 -1.47 8.78 0.95
CA ALA A 166 -2.84 8.35 0.75
C ALA A 166 -3.26 8.58 -0.73
N PRO A 167 -3.90 7.60 -1.37
CA PRO A 167 -4.45 7.78 -2.71
C PRO A 167 -5.65 8.74 -2.67
N GLY A 168 -5.83 9.52 -3.74
CA GLY A 168 -6.89 10.55 -3.79
C GLY A 168 -8.31 9.99 -3.92
N ASN A 169 -8.46 8.72 -4.24
CA ASN A 169 -9.73 8.01 -4.43
C ASN A 169 -10.22 7.28 -3.18
N CYS A 170 -9.42 7.25 -2.11
CA CYS A 170 -9.77 6.56 -0.87
C CYS A 170 -10.16 7.55 0.24
N PRO A 171 -10.99 7.13 1.22
CA PRO A 171 -11.31 7.95 2.37
C PRO A 171 -10.06 8.39 3.14
N LEU A 172 -10.10 9.60 3.66
CA LEU A 172 -9.06 10.08 4.57
C LEU A 172 -9.07 9.22 5.83
N ILE A 173 -7.88 8.83 6.27
CA ILE A 173 -7.68 8.12 7.53
C ILE A 173 -7.25 9.12 8.61
N THR A 174 -7.87 9.01 9.78
CA THR A 174 -7.49 9.78 10.96
C THR A 174 -7.06 8.84 12.06
N CYS A 175 -6.10 9.28 12.87
CA CYS A 175 -5.77 8.58 14.11
C CYS A 175 -6.97 8.61 15.08
N PRO A 176 -7.26 7.52 15.80
CA PRO A 176 -8.29 7.49 16.84
C PRO A 176 -7.95 8.41 18.02
#